data_8e30ce4185f2222f2f94ba65d37c5c71
#
_entry.id   8e30ce4185f2222f2f94ba65d37c5c71
#
_cell.length_a   1.000
_cell.length_b   1.000
_cell.length_c   1.000
_cell.angle_alpha   90.00
_cell.angle_beta   90.00
_cell.angle_gamma   90.00
#
_symmetry.space_group_name_H-M   'P 1'
#
loop_
_entity.id
_entity.type
_entity.pdbx_description
1 polymer ?
#
loop_
_entity_poly.entity_id
_entity_poly.type
_entity_poly.pdbx_seq_one_letter_code
_entity_poly.pdbx_strand_id
1 'polypeptide(L)'
;NIYDVNGKLLAYNKLVYTVNFQNDSAFQTLAKQNGTSESYEKNEVIYKVIKILERNGDSFINDIPIEYTGSGKLRFTETGSRLKKFKRDVFGIGSDTSDLSQSEKELRNKQLNATAEEVFQYLRDGTMGSSGTGKMFDIDKKYSKEDALKIMSVRYSAFLSRYSQYMKVTIANEINSKSIAEIKERSSELPGIDIDTKSIRVYNKSEAVSHIIGY
;
A
#
# COMPACT_ATOMS: atom_id res chain seq x y z
N ASN A 1 5.60 -27.97 14.82
CA ASN A 1 6.71 -27.58 15.71
C ASN A 1 7.92 -28.48 15.47
N ILE A 2 9.13 -27.91 15.55
CA ILE A 2 10.41 -28.63 15.47
C ILE A 2 11.14 -28.41 16.79
N TYR A 3 11.63 -29.49 17.39
CA TYR A 3 12.36 -29.46 18.65
C TYR A 3 13.77 -30.00 18.46
N ASP A 4 14.70 -29.60 19.30
CA ASP A 4 16.01 -30.22 19.41
C ASP A 4 15.95 -31.54 20.26
N VAL A 5 17.07 -32.22 20.37
CA VAL A 5 17.20 -33.49 21.14
C VAL A 5 16.86 -33.31 22.63
N ASN A 6 16.92 -32.09 23.15
CA ASN A 6 16.62 -31.76 24.55
C ASN A 6 15.18 -31.23 24.72
N GLY A 7 14.33 -31.31 23.68
CA GLY A 7 12.97 -30.84 23.73
C GLY A 7 12.81 -29.33 23.61
N LYS A 8 13.87 -28.60 23.25
CA LYS A 8 13.81 -27.15 23.06
C LYS A 8 13.20 -26.81 21.71
N LEU A 9 12.23 -25.90 21.71
CA LEU A 9 11.51 -25.47 20.50
C LEU A 9 12.45 -24.69 19.55
N LEU A 10 12.67 -25.22 18.35
CA LEU A 10 13.50 -24.61 17.29
C LEU A 10 12.64 -23.83 16.30
N ALA A 11 11.50 -24.39 15.90
CA ALA A 11 10.58 -23.71 14.99
C ALA A 11 9.12 -24.10 15.29
N TYR A 12 8.22 -23.14 15.14
CA TYR A 12 6.79 -23.33 15.37
C TYR A 12 5.96 -22.42 14.47
N ASN A 13 4.70 -22.77 14.33
CA ASN A 13 3.73 -21.92 13.65
C ASN A 13 3.04 -21.02 14.68
N LYS A 14 3.08 -19.71 14.42
CA LYS A 14 2.37 -18.68 15.19
C LYS A 14 1.21 -18.17 14.35
N LEU A 15 0.01 -18.14 14.94
CA LEU A 15 -1.12 -17.43 14.33
C LEU A 15 -0.96 -15.93 14.57
N VAL A 16 -1.05 -15.17 13.50
CA VAL A 16 -1.01 -13.71 13.54
C VAL A 16 -2.24 -13.16 12.84
N TYR A 17 -2.65 -11.97 13.21
CA TYR A 17 -3.74 -11.27 12.57
C TYR A 17 -3.21 -10.24 11.58
N THR A 18 -3.89 -10.11 10.44
CA THR A 18 -3.58 -9.15 9.39
C THR A 18 -4.78 -8.27 9.12
N VAL A 19 -4.54 -7.01 8.81
CA VAL A 19 -5.57 -6.10 8.30
C VAL A 19 -5.44 -6.02 6.80
N ASN A 20 -6.53 -6.24 6.11
CA ASN A 20 -6.59 -6.23 4.66
C ASN A 20 -7.60 -5.19 4.16
N PHE A 21 -7.29 -4.60 3.01
CA PHE A 21 -8.16 -3.72 2.25
C PHE A 21 -8.61 -4.42 0.96
N GLN A 22 -9.87 -4.29 0.61
CA GLN A 22 -10.41 -4.73 -0.66
C GLN A 22 -11.38 -3.69 -1.23
N ASN A 23 -11.53 -3.70 -2.55
CA ASN A 23 -12.58 -2.91 -3.18
C ASN A 23 -13.95 -3.50 -2.83
N ASP A 24 -14.84 -2.64 -2.31
CA ASP A 24 -16.19 -3.01 -1.91
C ASP A 24 -17.20 -2.07 -2.58
N SER A 25 -18.35 -2.60 -2.99
CA SER A 25 -19.45 -1.82 -3.56
C SER A 25 -20.05 -0.79 -2.56
N ALA A 26 -19.84 -1.02 -1.26
CA ALA A 26 -20.23 -0.08 -0.22
C ALA A 26 -19.62 1.31 -0.40
N PHE A 27 -18.43 1.43 -1.01
CA PHE A 27 -17.80 2.72 -1.30
C PHE A 27 -18.63 3.56 -2.29
N GLN A 28 -19.26 2.92 -3.29
CA GLN A 28 -20.15 3.60 -4.22
C GLN A 28 -21.42 4.10 -3.52
N THR A 29 -21.96 3.28 -2.60
CA THR A 29 -23.14 3.64 -1.81
C THR A 29 -22.84 4.82 -0.89
N LEU A 30 -21.73 4.78 -0.16
CA LEU A 30 -21.29 5.87 0.71
C LEU A 30 -21.05 7.15 -0.08
N ALA A 31 -20.37 7.08 -1.22
CA ALA A 31 -20.12 8.24 -2.07
C ALA A 31 -21.42 8.93 -2.49
N LYS A 32 -22.44 8.15 -2.87
CA LYS A 32 -23.77 8.69 -3.22
C LYS A 32 -24.47 9.32 -2.01
N GLN A 33 -24.40 8.68 -0.85
CA GLN A 33 -25.04 9.18 0.39
C GLN A 33 -24.39 10.47 0.89
N ASN A 34 -23.06 10.56 0.80
CA ASN A 34 -22.27 11.67 1.32
C ASN A 34 -22.05 12.79 0.29
N GLY A 35 -22.44 12.61 -0.98
CA GLY A 35 -22.18 13.57 -2.06
C GLY A 35 -20.68 13.69 -2.38
N THR A 36 -19.91 12.62 -2.22
CA THR A 36 -18.47 12.53 -2.42
C THR A 36 -18.10 11.61 -3.59
N SER A 37 -16.82 11.38 -3.81
CA SER A 37 -16.33 10.37 -4.75
C SER A 37 -16.03 9.05 -4.05
N GLU A 38 -16.13 7.93 -4.79
CA GLU A 38 -15.69 6.62 -4.29
C GLU A 38 -14.22 6.63 -3.87
N SER A 39 -13.38 7.39 -4.57
CA SER A 39 -11.97 7.59 -4.23
C SER A 39 -11.79 8.28 -2.89
N TYR A 40 -12.61 9.30 -2.62
CA TYR A 40 -12.63 10.00 -1.34
C TYR A 40 -12.96 9.05 -0.19
N GLU A 41 -14.04 8.27 -0.30
CA GLU A 41 -14.46 7.33 0.75
C GLU A 41 -13.39 6.26 1.02
N LYS A 42 -12.75 5.73 -0.03
CA LYS A 42 -11.62 4.79 0.13
C LYS A 42 -10.45 5.42 0.90
N ASN A 43 -10.10 6.67 0.57
CA ASN A 43 -9.02 7.38 1.24
C ASN A 43 -9.33 7.63 2.72
N GLU A 44 -10.58 8.00 3.05
CA GLU A 44 -11.05 8.19 4.44
C GLU A 44 -10.94 6.90 5.26
N VAL A 45 -11.42 5.79 4.72
CA VAL A 45 -11.36 4.50 5.41
C VAL A 45 -9.92 4.04 5.63
N ILE A 46 -9.08 4.12 4.60
CA ILE A 46 -7.65 3.77 4.71
C ILE A 46 -6.97 4.65 5.78
N TYR A 47 -7.23 5.95 5.77
CA TYR A 47 -6.67 6.87 6.76
C TYR A 47 -7.10 6.51 8.18
N LYS A 48 -8.40 6.27 8.42
CA LYS A 48 -8.91 5.84 9.73
C LYS A 48 -8.22 4.57 10.23
N VAL A 49 -8.05 3.58 9.36
CA VAL A 49 -7.38 2.32 9.73
C VAL A 49 -5.91 2.56 10.09
N ILE A 50 -5.17 3.32 9.27
CA ILE A 50 -3.78 3.66 9.57
C ILE A 50 -3.65 4.38 10.91
N LYS A 51 -4.57 5.31 11.22
CA LYS A 51 -4.58 6.02 12.51
C LYS A 51 -4.92 5.11 13.70
N ILE A 52 -5.78 4.11 13.51
CA ILE A 52 -6.02 3.09 14.54
C ILE A 52 -4.73 2.29 14.81
N LEU A 53 -4.08 1.82 13.77
CA LEU A 53 -2.83 1.05 13.88
C LEU A 53 -1.74 1.87 14.59
N GLU A 54 -1.46 3.09 14.13
CA GLU A 54 -0.45 3.98 14.72
C GLU A 54 -0.72 4.27 16.21
N ARG A 55 -1.97 4.60 16.57
CA ARG A 55 -2.36 4.89 17.95
C ARG A 55 -2.17 3.69 18.88
N ASN A 56 -2.39 2.49 18.37
CA ASN A 56 -2.25 1.25 19.12
C ASN A 56 -0.82 0.66 19.06
N GLY A 57 0.12 1.32 18.37
CA GLY A 57 1.52 0.92 18.29
C GLY A 57 1.81 -0.17 17.26
N ASP A 58 0.89 -0.43 16.32
CA ASP A 58 1.10 -1.33 15.20
C ASP A 58 1.72 -0.58 14.01
N SER A 59 2.48 -1.31 13.20
CA SER A 59 3.06 -0.82 11.96
C SER A 59 2.16 -1.17 10.78
N PHE A 60 2.11 -0.31 9.77
CA PHE A 60 1.48 -0.62 8.48
C PHE A 60 2.54 -0.89 7.40
N ILE A 61 2.14 -1.58 6.34
CA ILE A 61 3.00 -1.89 5.20
C ILE A 61 3.08 -0.66 4.29
N ASN A 62 4.29 -0.17 4.05
CA ASN A 62 4.55 0.96 3.16
C ASN A 62 5.39 0.51 1.96
N ASP A 63 4.72 0.08 0.89
CA ASP A 63 5.35 -0.47 -0.32
C ASP A 63 5.54 0.57 -1.44
N ILE A 64 5.10 1.83 -1.25
CA ILE A 64 5.34 2.86 -2.25
C ILE A 64 6.81 3.31 -2.19
N PRO A 65 7.53 3.34 -3.34
CA PRO A 65 8.96 3.69 -3.35
C PRO A 65 9.21 5.20 -3.27
N ILE A 66 8.49 5.87 -2.38
CA ILE A 66 8.66 7.28 -2.02
C ILE A 66 8.65 7.38 -0.52
N GLU A 67 9.58 8.13 0.06
CA GLU A 67 9.60 8.42 1.48
C GLU A 67 9.63 9.92 1.78
N TYR A 68 9.13 10.27 2.96
CA TYR A 68 9.18 11.62 3.49
C TYR A 68 10.44 11.77 4.34
N THR A 69 11.29 12.74 4.00
CA THR A 69 12.50 13.01 4.77
C THR A 69 12.20 13.96 5.91
N GLY A 70 12.98 13.89 7.01
CA GLY A 70 12.83 14.79 8.15
C GLY A 70 12.98 16.29 7.81
N SER A 71 13.50 16.62 6.61
CA SER A 71 13.58 18.00 6.10
C SER A 71 12.33 18.46 5.32
N GLY A 72 11.26 17.66 5.30
CA GLY A 72 10.01 17.99 4.61
C GLY A 72 10.02 17.76 3.10
N LYS A 73 11.03 17.07 2.58
CA LYS A 73 11.16 16.73 1.16
C LYS A 73 10.80 15.27 0.91
N LEU A 74 10.35 14.97 -0.30
CA LEU A 74 10.14 13.61 -0.77
C LEU A 74 11.36 13.13 -1.56
N ARG A 75 11.68 11.85 -1.40
CA ARG A 75 12.71 11.19 -2.20
C ARG A 75 12.26 9.77 -2.60
N PHE A 76 12.82 9.26 -3.68
CA PHE A 76 12.65 7.87 -4.04
C PHE A 76 13.53 6.98 -3.16
N THR A 77 13.01 5.83 -2.76
CA THR A 77 13.74 4.77 -2.06
C THR A 77 14.35 3.75 -3.03
N GLU A 78 13.91 3.76 -4.28
CA GLU A 78 14.38 2.87 -5.34
C GLU A 78 15.15 3.64 -6.42
N THR A 79 16.00 2.91 -7.16
CA THR A 79 16.82 3.46 -8.26
C THR A 79 16.77 2.55 -9.50
N GLY A 80 17.38 2.99 -10.60
CA GLY A 80 17.58 2.18 -11.80
C GLY A 80 16.29 1.63 -12.41
N SER A 81 16.27 0.33 -12.71
CA SER A 81 15.15 -0.33 -13.38
C SER A 81 13.87 -0.40 -12.54
N ARG A 82 14.00 -0.54 -11.21
CA ARG A 82 12.85 -0.56 -10.30
C ARG A 82 12.15 0.78 -10.25
N LEU A 83 12.89 1.88 -10.17
CA LEU A 83 12.33 3.22 -10.22
C LEU A 83 11.66 3.50 -11.57
N LYS A 84 12.29 3.08 -12.68
CA LYS A 84 11.68 3.22 -14.02
C LYS A 84 10.36 2.44 -14.10
N LYS A 85 10.33 1.20 -13.58
CA LYS A 85 9.10 0.40 -13.53
C LYS A 85 8.01 1.10 -12.74
N PHE A 86 8.31 1.58 -11.53
CA PHE A 86 7.39 2.33 -10.69
C PHE A 86 6.77 3.52 -11.44
N LYS A 87 7.60 4.38 -12.07
CA LYS A 87 7.11 5.53 -12.83
C LYS A 87 6.24 5.11 -14.01
N ARG A 88 6.59 4.03 -14.70
CA ARG A 88 5.76 3.48 -15.80
C ARG A 88 4.41 3.00 -15.28
N ASP A 89 4.38 2.30 -14.16
CA ASP A 89 3.13 1.83 -13.54
C ASP A 89 2.24 3.01 -13.10
N VAL A 90 2.83 4.03 -12.49
CA VAL A 90 2.13 5.24 -12.03
C VAL A 90 1.52 6.02 -13.19
N PHE A 91 2.31 6.34 -14.21
CA PHE A 91 1.86 7.16 -15.34
C PHE A 91 1.16 6.37 -16.45
N GLY A 92 1.07 5.05 -16.35
CA GLY A 92 0.48 4.20 -17.38
C GLY A 92 1.29 4.14 -18.67
N ILE A 93 2.62 4.22 -18.55
CA ILE A 93 3.53 4.25 -19.73
C ILE A 93 3.74 2.84 -20.26
N GLY A 94 3.20 2.56 -21.45
CA GLY A 94 3.41 1.29 -22.16
C GLY A 94 4.87 1.05 -22.56
N SER A 95 5.18 -0.17 -22.97
CA SER A 95 6.52 -0.52 -23.50
C SER A 95 6.70 -0.09 -24.96
N ASP A 96 5.62 -0.10 -25.73
CA ASP A 96 5.63 0.25 -27.12
C ASP A 96 5.76 1.77 -27.36
N THR A 97 6.59 2.14 -28.31
CA THR A 97 6.88 3.54 -28.69
C THR A 97 6.77 3.79 -30.17
N SER A 98 6.41 2.77 -30.96
CA SER A 98 6.44 2.82 -32.44
C SER A 98 5.53 3.91 -32.98
N ASP A 99 4.33 4.05 -32.41
CA ASP A 99 3.26 4.89 -32.96
C ASP A 99 3.04 6.20 -32.18
N LEU A 100 3.97 6.55 -31.25
CA LEU A 100 3.85 7.77 -30.46
C LEU A 100 4.16 9.02 -31.25
N SER A 101 3.29 10.00 -31.18
CA SER A 101 3.54 11.37 -31.66
C SER A 101 4.71 12.03 -30.93
N GLN A 102 5.22 13.12 -31.45
CA GLN A 102 6.32 13.86 -30.81
C GLN A 102 5.93 14.38 -29.42
N SER A 103 4.71 14.89 -29.27
CA SER A 103 4.18 15.38 -27.98
C SER A 103 4.05 14.27 -26.93
N GLU A 104 3.63 13.07 -27.34
CA GLU A 104 3.55 11.91 -26.45
C GLU A 104 4.94 11.42 -26.01
N LYS A 105 5.93 11.45 -26.91
CA LYS A 105 7.32 11.15 -26.56
C LYS A 105 7.90 12.15 -25.56
N GLU A 106 7.61 13.43 -25.73
CA GLU A 106 8.04 14.49 -24.80
C GLU A 106 7.38 14.34 -23.42
N LEU A 107 6.06 14.12 -23.37
CA LEU A 107 5.33 13.85 -22.13
C LEU A 107 5.90 12.63 -21.40
N ARG A 108 6.11 11.54 -22.14
CA ARG A 108 6.70 10.31 -21.60
C ARG A 108 8.10 10.55 -21.01
N ASN A 109 8.94 11.28 -21.70
CA ASN A 109 10.27 11.64 -21.20
C ASN A 109 10.18 12.48 -19.93
N LYS A 110 9.28 13.45 -19.87
CA LYS A 110 9.00 14.24 -18.69
C LYS A 110 8.56 13.34 -17.50
N GLN A 111 7.63 12.42 -17.73
CA GLN A 111 7.13 11.49 -16.71
C GLN A 111 8.20 10.52 -16.20
N LEU A 112 9.05 9.98 -17.10
CA LEU A 112 10.16 9.10 -16.70
C LEU A 112 11.25 9.84 -15.91
N ASN A 113 11.43 11.14 -16.16
CA ASN A 113 12.38 11.99 -15.44
C ASN A 113 11.75 12.71 -14.21
N ALA A 114 10.46 12.49 -13.95
CA ALA A 114 9.76 13.14 -12.86
C ALA A 114 10.46 12.91 -11.51
N THR A 115 10.51 13.96 -10.70
CA THR A 115 10.98 13.94 -9.31
C THR A 115 9.99 13.22 -8.40
N ALA A 116 10.40 12.89 -7.18
CA ALA A 116 9.51 12.28 -6.20
C ALA A 116 8.32 13.21 -5.84
N GLU A 117 8.53 14.52 -5.79
CA GLU A 117 7.47 15.51 -5.56
C GLU A 117 6.46 15.55 -6.72
N GLU A 118 6.92 15.51 -7.96
CA GLU A 118 6.05 15.48 -9.13
C GLU A 118 5.24 14.20 -9.22
N VAL A 119 5.83 13.03 -8.91
CA VAL A 119 5.12 11.75 -8.86
C VAL A 119 4.09 11.75 -7.74
N PHE A 120 4.46 12.25 -6.55
CA PHE A 120 3.52 12.40 -5.43
C PHE A 120 2.34 13.30 -5.81
N GLN A 121 2.59 14.44 -6.42
CA GLN A 121 1.54 15.37 -6.83
C GLN A 121 0.62 14.76 -7.88
N TYR A 122 1.20 14.03 -8.84
CA TYR A 122 0.40 13.30 -9.83
C TYR A 122 -0.50 12.24 -9.19
N LEU A 123 0.04 11.44 -8.25
CA LEU A 123 -0.75 10.44 -7.53
C LEU A 123 -1.85 11.08 -6.68
N ARG A 124 -1.60 12.28 -6.16
CA ARG A 124 -2.55 13.03 -5.35
C ARG A 124 -3.72 13.55 -6.16
N ASP A 125 -3.48 14.28 -7.25
CA ASP A 125 -4.51 15.04 -7.99
C ASP A 125 -4.38 15.02 -9.52
N GLY A 126 -3.41 14.28 -10.07
CA GLY A 126 -3.23 14.15 -11.53
C GLY A 126 -2.56 15.34 -12.21
N THR A 127 -1.87 16.24 -11.48
CA THR A 127 -1.36 17.53 -12.00
C THR A 127 -0.45 17.41 -13.22
N MET A 128 0.33 16.33 -13.36
CA MET A 128 1.22 16.12 -14.50
C MET A 128 0.51 15.57 -15.75
N GLY A 129 -0.74 15.18 -15.65
CA GLY A 129 -1.47 14.49 -16.69
C GLY A 129 -1.09 13.00 -16.81
N SER A 130 -1.87 12.25 -17.58
CA SER A 130 -1.70 10.82 -17.79
C SER A 130 -1.48 10.51 -19.26
N SER A 131 -0.60 9.55 -19.54
CA SER A 131 -0.41 8.99 -20.88
C SER A 131 -1.13 7.63 -21.02
N GLY A 132 -2.43 7.60 -20.75
CA GLY A 132 -3.23 6.38 -20.86
C GLY A 132 -3.80 5.88 -19.53
N THR A 133 -3.42 4.68 -19.08
CA THR A 133 -3.97 4.01 -17.88
C THR A 133 -3.31 4.40 -16.56
N GLY A 134 -2.56 5.50 -16.53
CA GLY A 134 -1.96 6.05 -15.33
C GLY A 134 -3.00 6.34 -14.24
N LYS A 135 -2.60 6.23 -12.98
CA LYS A 135 -3.54 6.27 -11.87
C LYS A 135 -3.22 7.40 -10.91
N MET A 136 -4.19 8.28 -10.70
CA MET A 136 -4.26 9.18 -9.56
C MET A 136 -5.23 8.64 -8.50
N PHE A 137 -5.09 9.09 -7.26
CA PHE A 137 -5.89 8.61 -6.13
C PHE A 137 -6.84 9.64 -5.55
N ASP A 138 -6.83 10.86 -6.07
CA ASP A 138 -7.74 11.94 -5.66
C ASP A 138 -7.73 12.14 -4.13
N ILE A 139 -6.53 12.39 -3.59
CA ILE A 139 -6.33 12.53 -2.15
C ILE A 139 -6.48 13.98 -1.73
N ASP A 140 -7.44 14.23 -0.85
CA ASP A 140 -7.80 15.56 -0.36
C ASP A 140 -6.57 16.31 0.22
N LYS A 141 -6.55 17.63 -0.02
CA LYS A 141 -5.50 18.53 0.49
C LYS A 141 -5.52 18.72 2.01
N LYS A 142 -6.61 18.30 2.68
CA LYS A 142 -6.70 18.29 4.14
C LYS A 142 -5.64 17.37 4.80
N TYR A 143 -5.21 16.32 4.11
CA TYR A 143 -4.17 15.43 4.61
C TYR A 143 -2.79 16.07 4.49
N SER A 144 -1.97 15.91 5.53
CA SER A 144 -0.55 16.24 5.45
C SER A 144 0.14 15.46 4.33
N LYS A 145 1.31 15.90 3.87
CA LYS A 145 2.09 15.13 2.88
C LYS A 145 2.41 13.71 3.39
N GLU A 146 2.71 13.60 4.67
CA GLU A 146 3.02 12.32 5.30
C GLU A 146 1.80 11.38 5.32
N ASP A 147 0.64 11.86 5.77
CA ASP A 147 -0.58 11.07 5.79
C ASP A 147 -1.06 10.71 4.38
N ALA A 148 -0.94 11.65 3.44
CA ALA A 148 -1.26 11.39 2.03
C ALA A 148 -0.37 10.28 1.44
N LEU A 149 0.92 10.26 1.77
CA LEU A 149 1.85 9.22 1.32
C LEU A 149 1.48 7.83 1.89
N LYS A 150 1.05 7.78 3.16
CA LYS A 150 0.55 6.54 3.78
C LYS A 150 -0.70 6.00 3.07
N ILE A 151 -1.65 6.87 2.75
CA ILE A 151 -2.84 6.52 1.96
C ILE A 151 -2.44 6.04 0.56
N MET A 152 -1.51 6.76 -0.10
CA MET A 152 -0.99 6.38 -1.43
C MET A 152 -0.37 5.00 -1.44
N SER A 153 0.33 4.59 -0.39
CA SER A 153 0.94 3.26 -0.31
C SER A 153 -0.09 2.16 -0.43
N VAL A 154 -1.17 2.21 0.35
CA VAL A 154 -2.26 1.22 0.28
C VAL A 154 -2.98 1.29 -1.07
N ARG A 155 -3.25 2.50 -1.58
CA ARG A 155 -3.90 2.70 -2.88
C ARG A 155 -3.05 2.18 -4.04
N TYR A 156 -1.73 2.35 -3.97
CA TYR A 156 -0.81 1.85 -4.98
C TYR A 156 -0.74 0.32 -4.97
N SER A 157 -0.66 -0.31 -3.81
CA SER A 157 -0.69 -1.77 -3.69
C SER A 157 -2.01 -2.34 -4.23
N ALA A 158 -3.15 -1.68 -3.96
CA ALA A 158 -4.43 -2.05 -4.53
C ALA A 158 -4.49 -1.85 -6.07
N PHE A 159 -3.86 -0.81 -6.58
CA PHE A 159 -3.74 -0.58 -8.01
C PHE A 159 -2.90 -1.65 -8.71
N LEU A 160 -1.79 -2.08 -8.14
CA LEU A 160 -0.97 -3.16 -8.68
C LEU A 160 -1.73 -4.50 -8.74
N SER A 161 -2.62 -4.73 -7.78
CA SER A 161 -3.43 -5.96 -7.68
C SER A 161 -4.74 -5.91 -8.48
N ARG A 162 -5.01 -4.84 -9.24
CA ARG A 162 -6.31 -4.57 -9.89
C ARG A 162 -6.78 -5.62 -10.91
N TYR A 163 -5.86 -6.37 -11.48
CA TYR A 163 -6.18 -7.43 -12.45
C TYR A 163 -6.59 -8.76 -11.78
N SER A 164 -6.34 -8.89 -10.51
CA SER A 164 -6.76 -10.06 -9.72
C SER A 164 -8.05 -9.70 -9.00
N GLN A 165 -9.19 -10.08 -9.58
CA GLN A 165 -10.49 -9.91 -8.93
C GLN A 165 -10.45 -10.59 -7.56
N TYR A 166 -10.94 -9.90 -6.52
CA TYR A 166 -10.99 -10.39 -5.13
C TYR A 166 -9.65 -10.44 -4.37
N MET A 167 -8.56 -9.91 -4.91
CA MET A 167 -7.32 -9.82 -4.11
C MET A 167 -7.44 -8.74 -3.04
N LYS A 168 -7.35 -9.18 -1.80
CA LYS A 168 -7.18 -8.31 -0.64
C LYS A 168 -5.75 -7.79 -0.62
N VAL A 169 -5.58 -6.52 -0.30
CA VAL A 169 -4.27 -5.89 -0.07
C VAL A 169 -4.02 -5.84 1.43
N THR A 170 -2.94 -6.43 1.88
CA THR A 170 -2.59 -6.39 3.30
C THR A 170 -2.06 -5.00 3.67
N ILE A 171 -2.74 -4.34 4.61
CA ILE A 171 -2.32 -3.04 5.19
C ILE A 171 -1.31 -3.25 6.30
N ALA A 172 -1.54 -4.24 7.17
CA ALA A 172 -0.68 -4.51 8.32
C ALA A 172 -0.64 -6.00 8.65
N ASN A 173 0.51 -6.45 9.12
CA ASN A 173 0.72 -7.81 9.63
C ASN A 173 0.95 -7.77 11.14
N GLU A 174 0.66 -8.89 11.81
CA GLU A 174 0.94 -9.12 13.23
C GLU A 174 0.34 -8.06 14.16
N ILE A 175 -0.87 -7.59 13.86
CA ILE A 175 -1.54 -6.57 14.65
C ILE A 175 -1.91 -7.08 16.05
N ASN A 176 -1.88 -6.16 17.02
CA ASN A 176 -2.19 -6.46 18.41
C ASN A 176 -3.72 -6.53 18.68
N SER A 177 -4.07 -7.04 19.85
CA SER A 177 -5.48 -7.22 20.23
C SER A 177 -6.27 -5.91 20.35
N LYS A 178 -5.63 -4.78 20.66
CA LYS A 178 -6.30 -3.47 20.74
C LYS A 178 -6.74 -3.00 19.36
N SER A 179 -5.87 -3.10 18.36
CA SER A 179 -6.23 -2.77 16.97
C SER A 179 -7.32 -3.69 16.43
N ILE A 180 -7.24 -5.00 16.74
CA ILE A 180 -8.28 -5.96 16.36
C ILE A 180 -9.64 -5.56 16.95
N ALA A 181 -9.70 -5.29 18.25
CA ALA A 181 -10.93 -4.92 18.93
C ALA A 181 -11.53 -3.63 18.35
N GLU A 182 -10.72 -2.60 18.20
CA GLU A 182 -11.16 -1.31 17.69
C GLU A 182 -11.63 -1.36 16.23
N ILE A 183 -10.92 -2.07 15.34
CA ILE A 183 -11.33 -2.22 13.95
C ILE A 183 -12.65 -3.02 13.86
N LYS A 184 -12.82 -4.07 14.68
CA LYS A 184 -14.06 -4.86 14.72
C LYS A 184 -15.24 -4.06 15.28
N GLU A 185 -15.04 -3.29 16.32
CA GLU A 185 -16.06 -2.41 16.89
C GLU A 185 -16.56 -1.38 15.88
N ARG A 186 -15.65 -0.85 15.07
CA ARG A 186 -15.94 0.18 14.06
C ARG A 186 -16.15 -0.39 12.66
N SER A 187 -16.41 -1.68 12.52
CA SER A 187 -16.54 -2.35 11.22
C SER A 187 -17.59 -1.72 10.29
N SER A 188 -18.68 -1.19 10.84
CA SER A 188 -19.71 -0.47 10.06
C SER A 188 -19.21 0.85 9.43
N GLU A 189 -18.17 1.45 9.99
CA GLU A 189 -17.54 2.68 9.49
C GLU A 189 -16.35 2.40 8.56
N LEU A 190 -15.93 1.14 8.45
CA LEU A 190 -14.72 0.70 7.77
C LEU A 190 -15.03 -0.32 6.66
N PRO A 191 -15.88 0.01 5.69
CA PRO A 191 -16.17 -0.91 4.59
C PRO A 191 -14.91 -1.28 3.82
N GLY A 192 -14.86 -2.49 3.29
CA GLY A 192 -13.70 -2.99 2.56
C GLY A 192 -12.48 -3.32 3.43
N ILE A 193 -12.59 -3.20 4.77
CA ILE A 193 -11.56 -3.62 5.72
C ILE A 193 -11.94 -4.96 6.31
N ASP A 194 -10.98 -5.88 6.32
CA ASP A 194 -11.14 -7.21 6.88
C ASP A 194 -9.93 -7.62 7.71
N ILE A 195 -10.18 -8.46 8.72
CA ILE A 195 -9.14 -9.03 9.59
C ILE A 195 -9.07 -10.53 9.33
N ASP A 196 -7.96 -10.96 8.75
CA ASP A 196 -7.69 -12.37 8.51
C ASP A 196 -6.66 -12.91 9.51
N THR A 197 -6.68 -14.24 9.67
CA THR A 197 -5.68 -14.96 10.45
C THR A 197 -4.69 -15.62 9.50
N LYS A 198 -3.40 -15.38 9.73
CA LYS A 198 -2.31 -15.99 8.95
C LYS A 198 -1.41 -16.80 9.88
N SER A 199 -0.99 -17.98 9.41
CA SER A 199 0.04 -18.75 10.11
C SER A 199 1.42 -18.36 9.58
N ILE A 200 2.28 -17.89 10.45
CA ILE A 200 3.69 -17.62 10.13
C ILE A 200 4.59 -18.63 10.81
N ARG A 201 5.70 -18.96 10.15
CA ARG A 201 6.74 -19.83 10.71
C ARG A 201 7.72 -18.99 11.51
N VAL A 202 7.85 -19.27 12.79
CA VAL A 202 8.80 -18.60 13.68
C VAL A 202 9.96 -19.56 13.94
N TYR A 203 11.19 -19.07 13.81
CA TYR A 203 12.42 -19.80 14.04
C TYR A 203 13.14 -19.22 15.26
N ASN A 204 13.31 -20.04 16.30
CA ASN A 204 14.13 -19.69 17.45
C ASN A 204 15.58 -19.99 17.14
N LYS A 205 16.49 -19.01 17.25
CA LYS A 205 17.94 -19.17 16.94
C LYS A 205 18.23 -19.56 15.49
N SER A 206 17.64 -18.84 14.53
CA SER A 206 17.80 -19.10 13.10
C SER A 206 19.26 -19.18 12.62
N GLU A 207 20.15 -18.40 13.20
CA GLU A 207 21.58 -18.37 12.83
C GLU A 207 22.30 -19.69 13.07
N ALA A 208 21.91 -20.43 14.11
CA ALA A 208 22.56 -21.69 14.49
C ALA A 208 22.01 -22.93 13.77
N VAL A 209 20.80 -22.85 13.20
CA VAL A 209 20.11 -24.04 12.69
C VAL A 209 19.55 -23.88 11.27
N SER A 210 19.80 -22.75 10.62
CA SER A 210 19.29 -22.44 9.28
C SER A 210 19.57 -23.51 8.23
N HIS A 211 20.75 -24.11 8.27
CA HIS A 211 21.17 -25.19 7.35
C HIS A 211 20.50 -26.54 7.62
N ILE A 212 19.87 -26.73 8.79
CA ILE A 212 19.16 -27.97 9.16
C ILE A 212 17.66 -27.84 8.92
N ILE A 213 17.09 -26.66 9.21
CA ILE A 213 15.62 -26.44 9.20
C ILE A 213 15.15 -25.97 7.81
N GLY A 214 16.07 -25.52 6.95
CA GLY A 214 15.76 -24.93 5.63
C GLY A 214 15.29 -23.48 5.73
N TYR A 215 15.12 -22.87 4.57
CA TYR A 215 14.57 -21.53 4.43
C TYR A 215 13.05 -21.58 4.32
#